data_8fe7f7327e2f81118cbc9bb0f5f3addb
#
_entry.id   8fe7f7327e2f81118cbc9bb0f5f3addb
#
_cell.length_a   1.000
_cell.length_b   1.000
_cell.length_c   1.000
_cell.angle_alpha   90.00
_cell.angle_beta   90.00
_cell.angle_gamma   90.00
#
_symmetry.space_group_name_H-M   'P 1'
#
loop_
_entity.id
_entity.type
_entity.pdbx_description
1 polymer ?
#
loop_
_entity_poly.entity_id
_entity_poly.type
_entity_poly.pdbx_seq_one_letter_code
_entity_poly.pdbx_strand_id
1 'polypeptide(L)'
;MMIKNAVLVLCVFLCSCGEHISISEIHDVKDDTSFKDQFVKTKGLVAGVFQEVGELGGFFIQDHTIFSNRGIFVKTQRLVHVGDEILITAKIVEYKNETRLDSVQSIQLLSEGNSVSKQSVSLPISLSKMEQLEGSLIHIENELLISSSYSFLKYGQILLSTSELVQATEIYDAQLDSQKIMDLSSPKQVNSIVIDDLSNMRFPFLDSLYCKSTDISIGNKCSGIIGFVSQFNDDYRIRLIDDILVEAIEKEEGSSVKGALKVMSFNLHNLFNGDGKGDGFPTPRGAKTYKSYQLQLAKLKAAICAANPDIIAMMELENDGEDSLSTLVQFCSYLNLKNPSRKYTVSLTGTSSSSDFIKTGIIYDANSVTALTTAKYHKNPIFSRPPLFQRFNYGGNSEFILSVNHFKSKSPRGAQGLNEDQKDGQAAYNYKRKQQAEVLLNLVDSLYKNDDLLIVGDFNAYTNEDPIQLLESNNLKRLEVSKYSYEYKGRKGNLDHAFVSKNLESSINEVKVWDINTSYPNWIDYRHELADSNYYRSSDHNPILIGLY
;
A
#
# COMPACT_ATOMS: atom_id res chain seq x y z
N MET A 1 58.06 -2.42 -42.60
CA MET A 1 58.64 -1.80 -41.42
C MET A 1 57.80 -0.55 -41.12
N MET A 2 56.76 -0.71 -40.39
CA MET A 2 55.80 0.36 -40.03
C MET A 2 55.97 0.64 -38.53
N ILE A 3 56.39 1.83 -38.22
CA ILE A 3 56.61 2.36 -36.88
C ILE A 3 55.25 2.81 -36.36
N LYS A 4 54.73 2.14 -35.32
CA LYS A 4 53.57 2.60 -34.59
C LYS A 4 53.98 3.71 -33.63
N ASN A 5 53.55 4.93 -33.90
CA ASN A 5 53.63 6.03 -32.95
C ASN A 5 52.59 5.81 -31.84
N ALA A 6 53.05 5.47 -30.66
CA ALA A 6 52.27 5.52 -29.44
C ALA A 6 52.28 6.99 -28.96
N VAL A 7 51.12 7.64 -29.04
CA VAL A 7 50.90 8.95 -28.40
C VAL A 7 50.66 8.67 -26.91
N LEU A 8 51.70 8.97 -26.14
CA LEU A 8 51.61 8.98 -24.67
C LEU A 8 50.88 10.27 -24.28
N VAL A 9 49.59 10.17 -23.96
CA VAL A 9 48.87 11.29 -23.35
C VAL A 9 49.34 11.38 -21.90
N LEU A 10 50.25 12.29 -21.67
CA LEU A 10 50.70 12.66 -20.34
C LEU A 10 49.63 13.57 -19.74
N CYS A 11 48.71 13.00 -18.93
CA CYS A 11 47.85 13.79 -18.06
C CYS A 11 48.73 14.49 -17.02
N VAL A 12 49.12 15.71 -17.29
CA VAL A 12 49.75 16.58 -16.31
C VAL A 12 48.67 17.01 -15.34
N PHE A 13 48.55 16.31 -14.19
CA PHE A 13 47.86 16.84 -13.04
C PHE A 13 48.65 18.06 -12.55
N LEU A 14 48.20 19.24 -12.94
CA LEU A 14 48.59 20.48 -12.28
C LEU A 14 47.97 20.41 -10.86
N CYS A 15 48.77 19.97 -9.90
CA CYS A 15 48.52 20.25 -8.49
C CYS A 15 48.61 21.77 -8.31
N SER A 16 47.54 22.48 -8.60
CA SER A 16 47.35 23.87 -8.20
C SER A 16 47.16 23.87 -6.71
N CYS A 17 48.14 24.39 -6.02
CA CYS A 17 48.12 24.59 -4.56
C CYS A 17 47.06 25.65 -4.26
N GLY A 18 45.82 25.21 -3.80
CA GLY A 18 44.83 26.13 -3.24
C GLY A 18 43.41 26.04 -3.70
N GLU A 19 43.06 25.41 -4.81
CA GLU A 19 41.69 25.35 -5.27
C GLU A 19 40.94 24.14 -4.67
N HIS A 20 39.85 24.41 -3.97
CA HIS A 20 38.84 23.44 -3.58
C HIS A 20 37.69 23.49 -4.60
N ILE A 21 37.11 22.36 -4.92
CA ILE A 21 35.88 22.30 -5.74
C ILE A 21 34.67 22.53 -4.85
N SER A 22 33.67 23.22 -5.36
CA SER A 22 32.41 23.43 -4.63
C SER A 22 31.57 22.15 -4.58
N ILE A 23 30.64 22.04 -3.61
CA ILE A 23 29.68 20.94 -3.54
C ILE A 23 28.81 20.93 -4.79
N SER A 24 28.45 22.10 -5.33
CA SER A 24 27.70 22.21 -6.58
C SER A 24 28.46 21.57 -7.77
N GLU A 25 29.77 21.82 -7.89
CA GLU A 25 30.59 21.21 -8.94
C GLU A 25 30.66 19.68 -8.77
N ILE A 26 30.71 19.17 -7.54
CA ILE A 26 30.67 17.72 -7.27
C ILE A 26 29.39 17.08 -7.83
N HIS A 27 28.23 17.71 -7.64
CA HIS A 27 26.95 17.21 -8.15
C HIS A 27 26.80 17.39 -9.66
N ASP A 28 27.31 18.49 -10.24
CA ASP A 28 27.17 18.76 -11.68
C ASP A 28 27.95 17.74 -12.53
N VAL A 29 28.87 17.00 -11.93
CA VAL A 29 29.69 15.97 -12.57
C VAL A 29 29.17 14.56 -12.38
N LYS A 30 27.97 14.40 -11.79
CA LYS A 30 27.35 13.10 -11.50
C LYS A 30 27.30 12.18 -12.73
N ASP A 31 27.05 12.75 -13.90
CA ASP A 31 27.02 12.02 -15.18
C ASP A 31 28.42 11.87 -15.85
N ASP A 32 29.43 12.54 -15.32
CA ASP A 32 30.80 12.41 -15.80
C ASP A 32 31.59 11.45 -14.91
N THR A 33 31.92 10.30 -15.45
CA THR A 33 32.70 9.25 -14.77
C THR A 33 34.09 9.72 -14.32
N SER A 34 34.49 10.96 -14.65
CA SER A 34 35.82 11.52 -14.38
C SER A 34 36.12 11.74 -12.88
N PHE A 35 35.12 12.02 -12.04
CA PHE A 35 35.33 12.31 -10.61
C PHE A 35 34.89 11.17 -9.67
N LYS A 36 34.14 10.22 -10.18
CA LYS A 36 33.75 9.05 -9.38
C LYS A 36 35.01 8.32 -8.89
N ASP A 37 34.99 7.99 -7.61
CA ASP A 37 36.09 7.30 -6.93
C ASP A 37 37.38 8.14 -6.75
N GLN A 38 37.38 9.45 -7.06
CA GLN A 38 38.50 10.34 -6.83
C GLN A 38 38.43 11.03 -5.46
N PHE A 39 39.59 11.36 -4.92
CA PHE A 39 39.71 12.23 -3.76
C PHE A 39 39.63 13.69 -4.19
N VAL A 40 38.76 14.42 -3.51
CA VAL A 40 38.56 15.85 -3.74
C VAL A 40 38.73 16.62 -2.43
N LYS A 41 39.07 17.90 -2.58
CA LYS A 41 39.10 18.84 -1.47
C LYS A 41 37.94 19.80 -1.68
N THR A 42 37.04 19.86 -0.70
CA THR A 42 35.84 20.73 -0.75
C THR A 42 35.66 21.45 0.55
N LYS A 43 34.94 22.56 0.50
CA LYS A 43 34.60 23.39 1.67
C LYS A 43 33.09 23.36 1.87
N GLY A 44 32.63 23.31 3.11
CA GLY A 44 31.19 23.38 3.42
C GLY A 44 30.90 23.70 4.87
N LEU A 45 29.70 24.15 5.12
CA LEU A 45 29.13 24.40 6.44
C LEU A 45 28.44 23.13 6.92
N VAL A 46 28.82 22.63 8.10
CA VAL A 46 28.15 21.47 8.74
C VAL A 46 26.73 21.87 9.11
N ALA A 47 25.76 21.23 8.43
CA ALA A 47 24.33 21.54 8.56
C ALA A 47 23.57 20.57 9.47
N GLY A 48 24.06 19.35 9.64
CA GLY A 48 23.49 18.36 10.57
C GLY A 48 24.45 17.22 10.84
N VAL A 49 24.47 16.71 12.08
CA VAL A 49 25.39 15.66 12.54
C VAL A 49 24.58 14.47 13.04
N PHE A 50 24.88 13.26 12.51
CA PHE A 50 24.13 12.00 12.75
C PHE A 50 25.14 10.86 12.89
N GLN A 51 25.95 10.91 13.96
CA GLN A 51 27.08 10.01 14.19
C GLN A 51 26.88 9.05 15.37
N GLU A 52 25.75 9.12 16.05
CA GLU A 52 25.46 8.22 17.16
C GLU A 52 25.16 6.79 16.71
N VAL A 53 25.16 5.85 17.65
CA VAL A 53 24.91 4.44 17.37
C VAL A 53 23.47 4.26 16.87
N GLY A 54 23.33 3.71 15.67
CA GLY A 54 22.03 3.52 15.03
C GLY A 54 21.65 4.62 14.06
N GLU A 55 22.33 5.76 14.05
CA GLU A 55 22.13 6.84 13.09
C GLU A 55 22.85 6.60 11.74
N LEU A 56 22.82 7.60 10.85
CA LEU A 56 23.42 7.53 9.52
C LEU A 56 24.93 7.27 9.51
N GLY A 57 25.61 7.62 10.61
CA GLY A 57 27.07 7.47 10.79
C GLY A 57 27.87 8.48 10.01
N GLY A 58 27.45 9.73 9.99
CA GLY A 58 28.08 10.84 9.31
C GLY A 58 27.37 12.17 9.55
N PHE A 59 27.62 13.12 8.68
CA PHE A 59 27.04 14.47 8.76
C PHE A 59 26.79 15.05 7.37
N PHE A 60 25.94 16.06 7.27
CA PHE A 60 25.73 16.84 6.04
C PHE A 60 26.50 18.15 6.09
N ILE A 61 27.12 18.51 4.97
CA ILE A 61 27.68 19.86 4.74
C ILE A 61 26.97 20.52 3.58
N GLN A 62 26.87 21.85 3.60
CA GLN A 62 26.25 22.67 2.54
C GLN A 62 27.21 23.75 2.05
N ASP A 63 27.09 24.12 0.78
CA ASP A 63 27.67 25.35 0.26
C ASP A 63 27.07 26.54 1.03
N HIS A 64 27.92 27.44 1.47
CA HIS A 64 27.52 28.67 2.15
C HIS A 64 27.61 29.86 1.21
N THR A 65 26.84 29.85 0.13
CA THR A 65 26.77 30.94 -0.83
C THR A 65 25.32 31.38 -1.06
N ILE A 66 25.12 32.67 -1.38
CA ILE A 66 23.81 33.22 -1.73
C ILE A 66 23.20 32.61 -3.00
N PHE A 67 23.99 31.90 -3.80
CA PHE A 67 23.57 31.33 -5.07
C PHE A 67 23.41 29.81 -5.07
N SER A 68 23.93 29.12 -4.06
CA SER A 68 23.84 27.67 -3.93
C SER A 68 23.82 27.26 -2.46
N ASN A 69 22.79 26.52 -2.08
CA ASN A 69 22.71 25.82 -0.78
C ASN A 69 22.74 24.31 -1.03
N ARG A 70 23.47 23.85 -2.03
CA ARG A 70 23.63 22.43 -2.28
C ARG A 70 24.36 21.78 -1.12
N GLY A 71 23.91 20.60 -0.75
CA GLY A 71 24.50 19.83 0.32
C GLY A 71 25.06 18.50 -0.15
N ILE A 72 25.84 17.85 0.69
CA ILE A 72 26.37 16.51 0.46
C ILE A 72 26.54 15.78 1.78
N PHE A 73 26.21 14.48 1.81
CA PHE A 73 26.45 13.63 2.97
C PHE A 73 27.90 13.21 3.06
N VAL A 74 28.49 13.27 4.26
CA VAL A 74 29.86 12.85 4.57
C VAL A 74 29.83 11.65 5.51
N LYS A 75 30.25 10.50 5.03
CA LYS A 75 30.31 9.25 5.80
C LYS A 75 31.61 9.19 6.61
N THR A 76 31.54 9.49 7.90
CA THR A 76 32.70 9.45 8.81
C THR A 76 32.28 9.51 10.28
N GLN A 77 33.13 9.02 11.17
CA GLN A 77 32.99 9.16 12.61
C GLN A 77 33.89 10.28 13.21
N ARG A 78 34.53 11.10 12.36
CA ARG A 78 35.30 12.27 12.83
C ARG A 78 34.34 13.33 13.34
N LEU A 79 34.60 13.81 14.56
CA LEU A 79 33.71 14.74 15.26
C LEU A 79 33.73 16.12 14.60
N VAL A 80 32.55 16.68 14.42
CA VAL A 80 32.26 18.04 13.96
C VAL A 80 31.00 18.53 14.69
N HIS A 81 30.74 19.84 14.64
CA HIS A 81 29.53 20.42 15.24
C HIS A 81 28.74 21.17 14.16
N VAL A 82 27.43 21.23 14.35
CA VAL A 82 26.56 22.05 13.50
C VAL A 82 27.00 23.51 13.60
N GLY A 83 27.18 24.16 12.44
CA GLY A 83 27.69 25.53 12.36
C GLY A 83 29.21 25.61 12.17
N ASP A 84 29.94 24.48 12.15
CA ASP A 84 31.36 24.45 11.77
C ASP A 84 31.49 24.65 10.27
N GLU A 85 32.31 25.59 9.82
CA GLU A 85 32.76 25.68 8.45
C GLU A 85 34.06 24.88 8.32
N ILE A 86 34.08 23.90 7.45
CA ILE A 86 35.20 22.95 7.33
C ILE A 86 35.72 22.88 5.90
N LEU A 87 37.02 22.57 5.78
CA LEU A 87 37.67 22.15 4.58
C LEU A 87 38.00 20.67 4.69
N ILE A 88 37.44 19.85 3.81
CA ILE A 88 37.52 18.39 3.88
C ILE A 88 38.17 17.80 2.64
N THR A 89 39.00 16.77 2.85
CA THR A 89 39.51 15.92 1.77
C THR A 89 38.91 14.53 1.92
N ALA A 90 38.14 14.11 0.92
CA ALA A 90 37.40 12.85 0.96
C ALA A 90 37.18 12.31 -0.47
N LYS A 91 36.77 11.06 -0.58
CA LYS A 91 36.50 10.37 -1.81
C LYS A 91 35.02 10.56 -2.22
N ILE A 92 34.75 10.91 -3.48
CA ILE A 92 33.41 10.93 -4.03
C ILE A 92 32.94 9.50 -4.31
N VAL A 93 31.77 9.15 -3.81
CA VAL A 93 31.17 7.82 -3.97
C VAL A 93 29.67 7.94 -4.29
N GLU A 94 29.23 7.19 -5.29
CA GLU A 94 27.79 6.99 -5.55
C GLU A 94 27.28 5.79 -4.76
N TYR A 95 26.35 6.04 -3.85
CA TYR A 95 25.72 4.99 -3.05
C TYR A 95 24.20 5.01 -3.18
N LYS A 96 23.66 4.05 -3.91
CA LYS A 96 22.21 3.96 -4.14
C LYS A 96 21.62 5.20 -4.83
N ASN A 97 22.34 5.73 -5.78
CA ASN A 97 22.08 6.97 -6.53
C ASN A 97 22.20 8.26 -5.69
N GLU A 98 22.74 8.20 -4.47
CA GLU A 98 23.09 9.35 -3.67
C GLU A 98 24.59 9.65 -3.82
N THR A 99 24.93 10.86 -4.23
CA THR A 99 26.32 11.34 -4.25
C THR A 99 26.76 11.68 -2.83
N ARG A 100 27.86 11.08 -2.36
CA ARG A 100 28.35 11.32 -1.00
C ARG A 100 29.88 11.34 -0.93
N LEU A 101 30.39 11.91 0.14
CA LEU A 101 31.79 11.85 0.50
C LEU A 101 32.06 10.70 1.46
N ASP A 102 33.05 9.87 1.15
CA ASP A 102 33.47 8.72 1.95
C ASP A 102 35.00 8.74 2.13
N SER A 103 35.54 7.83 2.95
CA SER A 103 36.99 7.65 3.13
C SER A 103 37.74 8.96 3.46
N VAL A 104 37.21 9.72 4.41
CA VAL A 104 37.71 11.04 4.81
C VAL A 104 39.18 11.00 5.25
N GLN A 105 40.07 11.68 4.52
CA GLN A 105 41.48 11.78 4.83
C GLN A 105 41.78 12.90 5.86
N SER A 106 41.18 14.08 5.67
CA SER A 106 41.40 15.22 6.56
C SER A 106 40.13 16.07 6.70
N ILE A 107 39.98 16.68 7.87
CA ILE A 107 39.01 17.75 8.15
C ILE A 107 39.80 18.87 8.84
N GLN A 108 39.71 20.09 8.30
CA GLN A 108 40.25 21.29 8.88
C GLN A 108 39.11 22.23 9.23
N LEU A 109 39.01 22.63 10.47
CA LEU A 109 38.05 23.63 10.94
C LEU A 109 38.50 25.01 10.45
N LEU A 110 37.64 25.77 9.82
CA LEU A 110 37.86 27.12 9.33
C LEU A 110 37.23 28.19 10.22
N SER A 111 35.96 27.97 10.65
CA SER A 111 35.26 28.83 11.59
C SER A 111 34.16 28.04 12.28
N GLU A 112 33.64 28.56 13.40
CA GLU A 112 32.62 27.92 14.25
C GLU A 112 31.39 28.86 14.42
N GLY A 113 30.25 28.28 14.81
CA GLY A 113 29.05 29.03 15.20
C GLY A 113 28.34 29.74 14.06
N ASN A 114 28.56 29.29 12.82
CA ASN A 114 27.88 29.85 11.65
C ASN A 114 26.42 29.42 11.61
N SER A 115 25.55 30.32 11.10
CA SER A 115 24.12 30.02 10.93
C SER A 115 23.88 29.10 9.75
N VAL A 116 23.15 28.02 9.97
CA VAL A 116 22.71 27.11 8.92
C VAL A 116 21.40 27.61 8.31
N SER A 117 21.35 27.76 6.99
CA SER A 117 20.15 28.13 6.25
C SER A 117 19.46 26.89 5.66
N LYS A 118 18.12 26.95 5.60
CA LYS A 118 17.30 25.95 4.90
C LYS A 118 16.60 26.55 3.70
N GLN A 119 16.40 25.77 2.65
CA GLN A 119 15.66 26.20 1.46
C GLN A 119 14.18 25.87 1.63
N SER A 120 13.31 26.84 1.39
CA SER A 120 11.88 26.61 1.29
C SER A 120 11.50 26.05 -0.08
N VAL A 121 10.71 24.99 -0.08
CA VAL A 121 10.21 24.32 -1.29
C VAL A 121 8.76 23.92 -1.12
N SER A 122 8.03 23.83 -2.23
CA SER A 122 6.66 23.29 -2.25
C SER A 122 6.57 22.14 -3.24
N LEU A 123 5.86 21.09 -2.89
CA LEU A 123 5.50 20.00 -3.80
C LEU A 123 4.18 20.33 -4.51
N PRO A 124 3.96 19.91 -5.78
CA PRO A 124 4.87 19.10 -6.57
C PRO A 124 6.05 19.91 -7.13
N ILE A 125 7.20 19.24 -7.26
CA ILE A 125 8.44 19.84 -7.79
C ILE A 125 8.99 18.98 -8.93
N SER A 126 9.71 19.57 -9.89
CA SER A 126 10.33 18.79 -10.98
C SER A 126 11.44 17.85 -10.45
N LEU A 127 11.60 16.68 -11.08
CA LEU A 127 12.70 15.76 -10.75
C LEU A 127 14.07 16.45 -10.82
N SER A 128 14.32 17.26 -11.85
CA SER A 128 15.57 18.01 -11.99
C SER A 128 15.82 18.99 -10.84
N LYS A 129 14.74 19.60 -10.30
CA LYS A 129 14.88 20.49 -9.14
C LYS A 129 15.10 19.69 -7.86
N MET A 130 14.47 18.52 -7.71
CA MET A 130 14.71 17.64 -6.57
C MET A 130 16.14 17.12 -6.55
N GLU A 131 16.69 16.77 -7.71
CA GLU A 131 18.09 16.39 -7.89
C GLU A 131 19.06 17.52 -7.45
N GLN A 132 18.73 18.77 -7.82
CA GLN A 132 19.51 19.93 -7.37
C GLN A 132 19.50 20.16 -5.85
N LEU A 133 18.53 19.58 -5.14
CA LEU A 133 18.38 19.70 -3.70
C LEU A 133 19.03 18.53 -2.94
N GLU A 134 19.57 17.52 -3.62
CA GLU A 134 20.24 16.39 -2.96
C GLU A 134 21.26 16.87 -1.93
N GLY A 135 21.24 16.28 -0.74
CA GLY A 135 22.08 16.63 0.40
C GLY A 135 21.73 17.94 1.10
N SER A 136 20.82 18.76 0.56
CA SER A 136 20.48 20.07 1.13
C SER A 136 19.44 19.97 2.26
N LEU A 137 19.55 20.87 3.21
CA LEU A 137 18.52 21.09 4.23
C LEU A 137 17.36 21.89 3.64
N ILE A 138 16.15 21.32 3.67
CA ILE A 138 14.95 21.95 3.13
C ILE A 138 13.83 22.04 4.15
N HIS A 139 12.88 22.93 3.89
CA HIS A 139 11.58 23.01 4.54
C HIS A 139 10.48 22.89 3.46
N ILE A 140 9.59 21.92 3.58
CA ILE A 140 8.42 21.81 2.72
C ILE A 140 7.32 22.70 3.29
N GLU A 141 6.91 23.73 2.52
CA GLU A 141 6.01 24.78 3.00
C GLU A 141 4.53 24.38 2.98
N ASN A 142 4.14 23.54 2.02
CA ASN A 142 2.75 23.12 1.91
C ASN A 142 2.44 21.89 2.75
N GLU A 143 1.18 21.79 3.18
CA GLU A 143 0.66 20.57 3.80
C GLU A 143 0.69 19.40 2.80
N LEU A 144 1.01 18.21 3.31
CA LEU A 144 0.97 16.96 2.57
C LEU A 144 0.04 15.97 3.27
N LEU A 145 -0.47 14.99 2.53
CA LEU A 145 -1.30 13.91 3.05
C LEU A 145 -0.45 12.66 3.33
N ILE A 146 -0.72 11.96 4.41
CA ILE A 146 -0.18 10.62 4.63
C ILE A 146 -0.83 9.68 3.61
N SER A 147 -0.02 9.12 2.71
CA SER A 147 -0.46 8.18 1.68
C SER A 147 -0.16 6.72 2.02
N SER A 148 0.92 6.45 2.77
CA SER A 148 1.20 5.11 3.29
C SER A 148 2.03 5.18 4.56
N SER A 149 1.68 4.33 5.51
CA SER A 149 2.42 4.11 6.75
C SER A 149 3.00 2.69 6.86
N TYR A 150 2.97 1.93 5.77
CA TYR A 150 3.35 0.51 5.74
C TYR A 150 4.77 0.25 6.27
N SER A 151 5.70 1.15 5.98
CA SER A 151 7.11 1.03 6.36
C SER A 151 7.46 1.67 7.71
N PHE A 152 6.49 2.29 8.41
CA PHE A 152 6.75 3.09 9.59
C PHE A 152 7.39 2.29 10.74
N LEU A 153 6.73 1.23 11.23
CA LEU A 153 7.28 0.44 12.34
C LEU A 153 8.60 -0.25 11.99
N LYS A 154 8.81 -0.58 10.72
CA LYS A 154 9.99 -1.35 10.31
C LYS A 154 11.20 -0.49 10.02
N TYR A 155 10.98 0.70 9.48
CA TYR A 155 12.04 1.54 8.96
C TYR A 155 11.90 3.02 9.35
N GLY A 156 10.91 3.40 10.15
CA GLY A 156 10.61 4.79 10.46
C GLY A 156 10.13 5.62 9.28
N GLN A 157 9.53 5.01 8.25
CA GLN A 157 9.22 5.67 6.97
C GLN A 157 7.73 5.84 6.74
N ILE A 158 7.33 7.04 6.28
CA ILE A 158 5.97 7.36 5.84
C ILE A 158 6.04 7.94 4.43
N LEU A 159 5.10 7.56 3.56
CA LEU A 159 4.90 8.20 2.27
C LEU A 159 3.90 9.35 2.41
N LEU A 160 4.33 10.55 2.05
CA LEU A 160 3.49 11.74 1.97
C LEU A 160 3.24 12.13 0.51
N SER A 161 2.12 12.78 0.23
CA SER A 161 1.78 13.28 -1.12
C SER A 161 0.97 14.57 -1.08
N THR A 162 0.96 15.29 -2.20
CA THR A 162 0.21 16.55 -2.36
C THR A 162 -1.30 16.34 -2.47
N SER A 163 -1.74 15.13 -2.79
CA SER A 163 -3.14 14.73 -2.93
C SER A 163 -3.27 13.23 -2.72
N GLU A 164 -4.49 12.73 -2.58
CA GLU A 164 -4.74 11.29 -2.54
C GLU A 164 -4.18 10.62 -3.80
N LEU A 165 -3.38 9.57 -3.60
CA LEU A 165 -2.81 8.80 -4.69
C LEU A 165 -3.75 7.64 -5.04
N VAL A 166 -4.08 7.52 -6.32
CA VAL A 166 -4.98 6.49 -6.84
C VAL A 166 -4.23 5.61 -7.85
N GLN A 167 -4.59 4.34 -7.92
CA GLN A 167 -4.06 3.41 -8.91
C GLN A 167 -4.39 3.90 -10.34
N ALA A 168 -3.44 3.78 -11.25
CA ALA A 168 -3.61 4.31 -12.60
C ALA A 168 -4.81 3.68 -13.32
N THR A 169 -4.97 2.37 -13.19
CA THR A 169 -6.08 1.60 -13.80
C THR A 169 -7.40 1.68 -12.99
N GLU A 170 -7.41 2.38 -11.86
CA GLU A 170 -8.66 2.83 -11.23
C GLU A 170 -9.26 4.03 -11.95
N ILE A 171 -8.41 4.89 -12.57
CA ILE A 171 -8.82 6.14 -13.22
C ILE A 171 -8.90 5.98 -14.74
N TYR A 172 -7.91 5.34 -15.33
CA TYR A 172 -7.73 5.26 -16.79
C TYR A 172 -7.97 3.86 -17.32
N ASP A 173 -8.59 3.81 -18.50
CA ASP A 173 -8.80 2.57 -19.25
C ASP A 173 -7.47 1.91 -19.61
N ALA A 174 -7.30 0.65 -19.20
CA ALA A 174 -6.05 -0.07 -19.37
C ALA A 174 -5.63 -0.27 -20.83
N GLN A 175 -6.60 -0.32 -21.76
CA GLN A 175 -6.34 -0.51 -23.19
C GLN A 175 -6.25 0.82 -23.96
N LEU A 176 -7.10 1.80 -23.62
CA LEU A 176 -7.23 3.04 -24.37
C LEU A 176 -6.27 4.14 -23.88
N ASP A 177 -5.89 4.13 -22.60
CA ASP A 177 -5.14 5.20 -21.95
C ASP A 177 -3.71 4.79 -21.54
N SER A 178 -3.09 3.85 -22.25
CA SER A 178 -1.77 3.29 -21.89
C SER A 178 -0.70 4.35 -21.63
N GLN A 179 -0.69 5.45 -22.38
CA GLN A 179 0.27 6.54 -22.18
C GLN A 179 0.04 7.28 -20.83
N LYS A 180 -1.22 7.54 -20.46
CA LYS A 180 -1.56 8.18 -19.18
C LYS A 180 -1.17 7.29 -18.00
N ILE A 181 -1.36 5.98 -18.14
CA ILE A 181 -0.96 4.98 -17.13
C ILE A 181 0.56 4.99 -16.96
N MET A 182 1.33 5.03 -18.07
CA MET A 182 2.79 5.14 -18.03
C MET A 182 3.26 6.46 -17.40
N ASP A 183 2.64 7.58 -17.75
CA ASP A 183 2.97 8.90 -17.20
C ASP A 183 2.75 8.97 -15.68
N LEU A 184 1.70 8.32 -15.15
CA LEU A 184 1.49 8.17 -13.70
C LEU A 184 2.49 7.23 -13.03
N SER A 185 3.02 6.25 -13.76
CA SER A 185 4.01 5.30 -13.26
C SER A 185 5.43 5.88 -13.26
N SER A 186 5.69 6.89 -14.10
CA SER A 186 6.97 7.59 -14.21
C SER A 186 6.73 9.10 -14.26
N PRO A 187 6.31 9.71 -13.14
CA PRO A 187 5.95 11.11 -13.11
C PRO A 187 7.15 12.02 -13.37
N LYS A 188 6.95 13.08 -14.15
CA LYS A 188 7.95 14.14 -14.39
C LYS A 188 8.13 15.08 -13.20
N GLN A 189 7.27 14.99 -12.22
CA GLN A 189 7.26 15.78 -11.00
C GLN A 189 7.19 14.88 -9.77
N VAL A 190 7.85 15.29 -8.71
CA VAL A 190 7.75 14.69 -7.38
C VAL A 190 6.51 15.26 -6.72
N ASN A 191 5.42 14.51 -6.73
CA ASN A 191 4.16 14.82 -6.05
C ASN A 191 3.97 14.02 -4.75
N SER A 192 4.88 13.09 -4.50
CA SER A 192 4.93 12.29 -3.27
C SER A 192 6.37 12.08 -2.85
N ILE A 193 6.61 12.00 -1.55
CA ILE A 193 7.94 11.86 -0.98
C ILE A 193 7.92 10.99 0.26
N VAL A 194 8.94 10.17 0.42
CA VAL A 194 9.15 9.42 1.66
C VAL A 194 9.79 10.34 2.68
N ILE A 195 9.20 10.47 3.86
CA ILE A 195 9.91 10.97 5.03
C ILE A 195 10.47 9.79 5.82
N ASP A 196 11.64 9.97 6.37
CA ASP A 196 12.45 8.90 6.95
C ASP A 196 13.06 9.41 8.26
N ASP A 197 13.15 8.54 9.27
CA ASP A 197 13.94 8.85 10.45
C ASP A 197 15.45 8.88 10.10
N LEU A 198 16.25 9.33 11.02
CA LEU A 198 17.70 9.39 10.84
C LEU A 198 18.39 8.06 11.19
N SER A 199 17.60 7.00 11.37
CA SER A 199 18.08 5.70 11.82
C SER A 199 18.43 4.76 10.68
N ASN A 200 19.48 3.98 10.86
CA ASN A 200 19.80 2.81 10.06
C ASN A 200 19.27 1.50 10.67
N MET A 201 18.57 1.59 11.79
CA MET A 201 18.03 0.43 12.50
C MET A 201 16.73 -0.06 11.85
N ARG A 202 16.55 -1.37 11.87
CA ARG A 202 15.23 -1.95 11.64
C ARG A 202 14.48 -2.00 12.97
N PHE A 203 13.18 -1.69 12.94
CA PHE A 203 12.33 -1.64 14.13
C PHE A 203 12.84 -0.60 15.13
N PRO A 204 12.92 0.70 14.75
CA PRO A 204 13.30 1.76 15.66
C PRO A 204 12.35 1.78 16.87
N PHE A 205 12.84 2.26 18.01
CA PHE A 205 11.98 2.41 19.20
C PHE A 205 10.86 3.41 18.89
N LEU A 206 9.61 3.07 19.24
CA LEU A 206 8.46 3.95 19.01
C LEU A 206 8.64 5.35 19.61
N ASP A 207 9.31 5.44 20.75
CA ASP A 207 9.58 6.70 21.44
C ASP A 207 10.62 7.59 20.74
N SER A 208 11.40 7.03 19.81
CA SER A 208 12.41 7.76 19.03
C SER A 208 11.90 8.22 17.67
N LEU A 209 10.65 7.91 17.32
CA LEU A 209 10.06 8.29 16.07
C LEU A 209 9.54 9.73 16.10
N TYR A 210 9.63 10.42 14.98
CA TYR A 210 9.32 11.84 14.77
C TYR A 210 7.82 12.20 14.86
N CYS A 211 6.96 11.24 15.18
CA CYS A 211 5.54 11.46 15.48
C CYS A 211 4.97 10.29 16.26
N LYS A 212 3.86 10.54 16.95
CA LYS A 212 3.16 9.47 17.69
C LYS A 212 2.52 8.49 16.72
N SER A 213 2.70 7.20 16.95
CA SER A 213 2.14 6.13 16.11
C SER A 213 0.61 6.18 15.99
N THR A 214 -0.09 6.77 16.97
CA THR A 214 -1.55 6.94 16.97
C THR A 214 -2.04 7.93 15.91
N ASP A 215 -1.19 8.84 15.45
CA ASP A 215 -1.58 9.94 14.57
C ASP A 215 -1.39 9.58 13.08
N ILE A 216 -0.72 8.46 12.78
CA ILE A 216 -0.34 8.07 11.42
C ILE A 216 -1.45 7.27 10.75
N SER A 217 -2.52 7.94 10.40
CA SER A 217 -3.58 7.38 9.56
C SER A 217 -3.51 7.94 8.13
N ILE A 218 -3.79 7.11 7.14
CA ILE A 218 -3.81 7.53 5.73
C ILE A 218 -4.89 8.58 5.53
N GLY A 219 -4.51 9.68 4.87
CA GLY A 219 -5.35 10.84 4.64
C GLY A 219 -5.14 11.96 5.66
N ASN A 220 -4.55 11.71 6.84
CA ASN A 220 -4.18 12.78 7.77
C ASN A 220 -3.20 13.74 7.13
N LYS A 221 -3.28 15.02 7.51
CA LYS A 221 -2.42 16.08 6.99
C LYS A 221 -1.14 16.18 7.79
N CYS A 222 -0.04 16.47 7.10
CA CYS A 222 1.27 16.69 7.70
C CYS A 222 1.83 18.05 7.29
N SER A 223 2.46 18.74 8.24
CA SER A 223 3.20 19.98 8.04
C SER A 223 4.45 20.02 8.92
N GLY A 224 5.23 21.11 8.79
CA GLY A 224 6.47 21.24 9.57
C GLY A 224 7.60 20.32 9.12
N ILE A 225 7.59 19.90 7.86
CA ILE A 225 8.55 18.92 7.31
C ILE A 225 9.88 19.62 7.03
N ILE A 226 10.87 19.38 7.89
CA ILE A 226 12.23 19.93 7.80
C ILE A 226 13.23 18.78 7.83
N GLY A 227 14.14 18.73 6.86
CA GLY A 227 15.13 17.67 6.80
C GLY A 227 16.03 17.73 5.57
N PHE A 228 16.95 16.78 5.50
CA PHE A 228 17.88 16.66 4.38
C PHE A 228 17.29 15.83 3.25
N VAL A 229 17.39 16.32 2.02
CA VAL A 229 17.06 15.54 0.82
C VAL A 229 18.11 14.45 0.67
N SER A 230 17.68 13.21 0.58
CA SER A 230 18.55 12.08 0.27
C SER A 230 17.91 11.19 -0.80
N GLN A 231 18.71 10.34 -1.44
CA GLN A 231 18.23 9.42 -2.45
C GLN A 231 18.55 7.98 -2.05
N PHE A 232 17.64 7.06 -2.36
CA PHE A 232 17.86 5.63 -2.16
C PHE A 232 17.29 4.86 -3.34
N ASN A 233 18.15 4.43 -4.25
CA ASN A 233 17.81 3.98 -5.58
C ASN A 233 17.06 5.10 -6.34
N ASP A 234 15.87 4.83 -6.85
CA ASP A 234 15.09 5.81 -7.63
C ASP A 234 14.16 6.68 -6.78
N ASP A 235 14.19 6.52 -5.44
CA ASP A 235 13.28 7.22 -4.53
C ASP A 235 14.00 8.34 -3.77
N TYR A 236 13.49 9.58 -3.92
CA TYR A 236 13.87 10.68 -3.04
C TYR A 236 13.17 10.57 -1.70
N ARG A 237 13.87 10.99 -0.65
CA ARG A 237 13.36 11.03 0.72
C ARG A 237 13.85 12.24 1.49
N ILE A 238 13.12 12.61 2.53
CA ILE A 238 13.53 13.63 3.48
C ILE A 238 13.95 12.94 4.78
N ARG A 239 15.21 13.12 5.15
CA ARG A 239 15.77 12.72 6.45
C ARG A 239 15.39 13.79 7.46
N LEU A 240 14.35 13.53 8.26
CA LEU A 240 13.78 14.52 9.18
C LEU A 240 14.75 14.88 10.29
N ILE A 241 14.81 16.17 10.64
CA ILE A 241 15.58 16.67 11.80
C ILE A 241 14.69 17.18 12.92
N ASP A 242 13.41 17.42 12.64
CA ASP A 242 12.39 17.87 13.59
C ASP A 242 11.17 16.97 13.53
N ASP A 243 10.34 17.00 14.59
CA ASP A 243 9.05 16.34 14.61
C ASP A 243 8.09 16.99 13.62
N ILE A 244 7.29 16.17 12.96
CA ILE A 244 6.22 16.66 12.09
C ILE A 244 4.95 16.96 12.88
N LEU A 245 4.16 17.90 12.37
CA LEU A 245 2.82 18.17 12.87
C LEU A 245 1.81 17.37 12.06
N VAL A 246 1.00 16.56 12.74
CA VAL A 246 -0.06 15.75 12.11
C VAL A 246 -1.42 16.25 12.57
N GLU A 247 -2.26 16.63 11.60
CA GLU A 247 -3.66 16.98 11.80
C GLU A 247 -4.54 15.82 11.33
N ALA A 248 -5.33 15.25 12.26
CA ALA A 248 -6.27 14.20 11.95
C ALA A 248 -7.46 14.76 11.16
N ILE A 249 -7.79 14.12 10.02
CA ILE A 249 -9.04 14.42 9.32
C ILE A 249 -10.19 13.64 9.96
N GLU A 250 -11.38 14.25 10.01
CA GLU A 250 -12.59 13.54 10.38
C GLU A 250 -12.83 12.38 9.40
N LYS A 251 -12.91 11.17 9.93
CA LYS A 251 -13.30 10.00 9.16
C LYS A 251 -14.79 9.77 9.35
N GLU A 252 -15.50 9.60 8.24
CA GLU A 252 -16.92 9.33 8.27
C GLU A 252 -17.21 8.04 9.04
N GLU A 253 -17.79 8.16 10.21
CA GLU A 253 -18.31 7.04 10.98
C GLU A 253 -19.66 6.64 10.41
N GLY A 254 -19.79 5.42 9.93
CA GLY A 254 -21.10 4.95 9.48
C GLY A 254 -21.06 3.61 8.78
N SER A 255 -21.46 2.60 9.52
CA SER A 255 -21.63 1.23 9.02
C SER A 255 -23.01 0.96 8.43
N SER A 256 -23.95 1.93 8.44
CA SER A 256 -25.30 1.71 7.95
C SER A 256 -25.44 2.03 6.46
N VAL A 257 -26.26 1.25 5.77
CA VAL A 257 -26.76 1.51 4.42
C VAL A 257 -28.30 1.51 4.46
N LYS A 258 -28.90 2.30 3.57
CA LYS A 258 -30.36 2.32 3.38
C LYS A 258 -30.78 1.05 2.65
N GLY A 259 -31.86 0.44 3.08
CA GLY A 259 -32.42 -0.80 2.52
C GLY A 259 -32.95 -1.71 3.61
N ALA A 260 -33.95 -2.47 3.29
CA ALA A 260 -34.57 -3.40 4.24
C ALA A 260 -33.78 -4.71 4.37
N LEU A 261 -33.04 -5.08 3.31
CA LEU A 261 -32.07 -6.19 3.31
C LEU A 261 -30.66 -5.62 3.16
N LYS A 262 -29.73 -6.04 4.01
CA LYS A 262 -28.33 -5.58 4.02
C LYS A 262 -27.38 -6.73 3.70
N VAL A 263 -26.59 -6.56 2.66
CA VAL A 263 -25.52 -7.50 2.26
C VAL A 263 -24.16 -6.87 2.49
N MET A 264 -23.25 -7.61 3.12
CA MET A 264 -21.86 -7.23 3.34
C MET A 264 -20.96 -8.15 2.53
N SER A 265 -20.17 -7.60 1.62
CA SER A 265 -19.07 -8.31 0.93
C SER A 265 -17.77 -7.98 1.63
N PHE A 266 -17.03 -8.99 2.13
CA PHE A 266 -15.88 -8.76 2.96
C PHE A 266 -14.78 -9.82 2.75
N ASN A 267 -13.61 -9.38 2.30
CA ASN A 267 -12.38 -10.18 2.35
C ASN A 267 -11.87 -10.20 3.80
N LEU A 268 -11.71 -11.38 4.40
CA LEU A 268 -11.41 -11.56 5.82
C LEU A 268 -9.92 -11.61 6.15
N HIS A 269 -9.04 -11.38 5.15
CA HIS A 269 -7.61 -11.39 5.34
C HIS A 269 -7.09 -12.71 5.95
N ASN A 270 -7.39 -13.83 5.28
CA ASN A 270 -6.96 -15.18 5.65
C ASN A 270 -7.43 -15.59 7.07
N LEU A 271 -8.74 -15.75 7.25
CA LEU A 271 -9.30 -16.29 8.49
C LEU A 271 -9.08 -17.80 8.56
N PHE A 272 -8.19 -18.23 9.45
CA PHE A 272 -7.78 -19.62 9.67
C PHE A 272 -7.87 -19.98 11.15
N ASN A 273 -8.52 -21.08 11.49
CA ASN A 273 -8.74 -21.49 12.89
C ASN A 273 -7.77 -22.59 13.39
N GLY A 274 -6.82 -23.03 12.53
CA GLY A 274 -5.87 -24.08 12.85
C GLY A 274 -6.54 -25.46 12.79
N ASP A 275 -6.59 -26.18 13.91
CA ASP A 275 -7.28 -27.49 13.99
C ASP A 275 -8.75 -27.38 14.49
N GLY A 276 -9.25 -26.17 14.67
CA GLY A 276 -10.58 -25.91 15.21
C GLY A 276 -10.72 -26.20 16.71
N LYS A 277 -9.64 -26.55 17.43
CA LYS A 277 -9.63 -26.86 18.86
C LYS A 277 -8.71 -25.96 19.67
N GLY A 278 -8.03 -25.03 19.00
CA GLY A 278 -7.10 -24.07 19.61
C GLY A 278 -5.62 -24.35 19.36
N ASP A 279 -5.31 -25.42 18.65
CA ASP A 279 -3.96 -25.79 18.21
C ASP A 279 -3.81 -25.59 16.67
N GLY A 280 -2.74 -26.11 16.08
CA GLY A 280 -2.50 -26.01 14.62
C GLY A 280 -1.92 -24.67 14.16
N PHE A 281 -1.33 -23.89 15.08
CA PHE A 281 -0.63 -22.64 14.77
C PHE A 281 0.90 -22.87 14.73
N PRO A 282 1.65 -22.14 13.84
CA PRO A 282 1.18 -21.14 12.88
C PRO A 282 0.39 -21.73 11.71
N THR A 283 -0.70 -21.10 11.34
CA THR A 283 -1.47 -21.49 10.16
C THR A 283 -0.73 -21.16 8.86
N PRO A 284 -1.05 -21.79 7.72
CA PRO A 284 -0.34 -21.60 6.45
C PRO A 284 -0.35 -20.15 5.95
N ARG A 285 -1.48 -19.43 6.13
CA ARG A 285 -1.65 -18.03 5.67
C ARG A 285 -2.10 -17.07 6.75
N GLY A 286 -3.00 -17.45 7.63
CA GLY A 286 -3.62 -16.60 8.63
C GLY A 286 -2.76 -16.34 9.87
N ALA A 287 -3.41 -16.41 11.02
CA ALA A 287 -2.80 -16.14 12.32
C ALA A 287 -1.60 -17.05 12.61
N LYS A 288 -0.57 -16.49 13.27
CA LYS A 288 0.63 -17.23 13.67
C LYS A 288 0.51 -17.85 15.06
N THR A 289 -0.44 -17.39 15.85
CA THR A 289 -0.72 -17.90 17.19
C THR A 289 -2.22 -17.92 17.43
N TYR A 290 -2.67 -18.76 18.37
CA TYR A 290 -4.06 -18.77 18.81
C TYR A 290 -4.54 -17.39 19.32
N LYS A 291 -3.68 -16.67 20.04
CA LYS A 291 -3.97 -15.30 20.50
C LYS A 291 -4.26 -14.35 19.34
N SER A 292 -3.45 -14.38 18.27
CA SER A 292 -3.68 -13.57 17.06
C SER A 292 -4.99 -13.95 16.36
N TYR A 293 -5.32 -15.23 16.30
CA TYR A 293 -6.58 -15.70 15.76
C TYR A 293 -7.79 -15.19 16.58
N GLN A 294 -7.72 -15.28 17.91
CA GLN A 294 -8.78 -14.74 18.78
C GLN A 294 -8.97 -13.24 18.58
N LEU A 295 -7.88 -12.50 18.38
CA LEU A 295 -7.92 -11.06 18.10
C LEU A 295 -8.56 -10.79 16.73
N GLN A 296 -8.20 -11.56 15.68
CA GLN A 296 -8.84 -11.48 14.36
C GLN A 296 -10.36 -11.71 14.46
N LEU A 297 -10.78 -12.76 15.17
CA LEU A 297 -12.22 -13.02 15.41
C LEU A 297 -12.90 -11.84 16.09
N ALA A 298 -12.28 -11.25 17.11
CA ALA A 298 -12.84 -10.12 17.85
C ALA A 298 -13.02 -8.89 16.95
N LYS A 299 -12.02 -8.56 16.13
CA LYS A 299 -12.07 -7.46 15.18
C LYS A 299 -13.14 -7.67 14.10
N LEU A 300 -13.15 -8.84 13.45
CA LEU A 300 -14.15 -9.18 12.42
C LEU A 300 -15.56 -9.16 12.99
N LYS A 301 -15.76 -9.74 14.18
CA LYS A 301 -17.05 -9.67 14.89
C LYS A 301 -17.46 -8.21 15.16
N ALA A 302 -16.54 -7.36 15.63
CA ALA A 302 -16.83 -5.96 15.90
C ALA A 302 -17.29 -5.23 14.62
N ALA A 303 -16.64 -5.46 13.48
CA ALA A 303 -17.04 -4.93 12.17
C ALA A 303 -18.43 -5.43 11.75
N ILE A 304 -18.66 -6.73 11.81
CA ILE A 304 -19.94 -7.34 11.42
C ILE A 304 -21.08 -6.86 12.32
N CYS A 305 -20.89 -6.79 13.65
CA CYS A 305 -21.91 -6.29 14.56
C CYS A 305 -22.22 -4.81 14.33
N ALA A 306 -21.24 -3.99 13.99
CA ALA A 306 -21.45 -2.57 13.69
C ALA A 306 -22.20 -2.37 12.37
N ALA A 307 -21.89 -3.13 11.32
CA ALA A 307 -22.61 -3.10 10.04
C ALA A 307 -23.97 -3.79 10.11
N ASN A 308 -24.13 -4.76 10.99
CA ASN A 308 -25.35 -5.54 11.23
C ASN A 308 -26.02 -6.07 9.95
N PRO A 309 -25.27 -6.79 9.07
CA PRO A 309 -25.78 -7.28 7.80
C PRO A 309 -26.73 -8.48 7.98
N ASP A 310 -27.63 -8.67 7.02
CA ASP A 310 -28.48 -9.86 6.91
C ASP A 310 -27.76 -11.00 6.18
N ILE A 311 -26.86 -10.66 5.26
CA ILE A 311 -26.03 -11.63 4.53
C ILE A 311 -24.59 -11.15 4.52
N ILE A 312 -23.65 -12.08 4.74
CA ILE A 312 -22.21 -11.84 4.72
C ILE A 312 -21.58 -12.72 3.64
N ALA A 313 -21.13 -12.10 2.56
CA ALA A 313 -20.36 -12.73 1.50
C ALA A 313 -18.87 -12.60 1.82
N MET A 314 -18.18 -13.72 2.01
CA MET A 314 -16.82 -13.74 2.55
C MET A 314 -15.81 -14.32 1.57
N MET A 315 -14.64 -13.73 1.54
CA MET A 315 -13.44 -14.21 0.85
C MET A 315 -12.32 -14.48 1.86
N GLU A 316 -11.35 -15.28 1.47
CA GLU A 316 -10.18 -15.66 2.29
C GLU A 316 -10.52 -16.43 3.59
N LEU A 317 -11.54 -17.27 3.54
CA LEU A 317 -11.78 -18.28 4.55
C LEU A 317 -10.87 -19.49 4.34
N GLU A 318 -10.40 -20.12 5.41
CA GLU A 318 -9.72 -21.40 5.35
C GLU A 318 -10.59 -22.46 4.63
N ASN A 319 -9.96 -23.24 3.76
CA ASN A 319 -10.66 -24.29 3.01
C ASN A 319 -10.54 -25.65 3.72
N ASP A 320 -11.11 -25.72 4.90
CA ASP A 320 -11.03 -26.83 5.86
C ASP A 320 -12.33 -27.64 5.99
N GLY A 321 -13.25 -27.50 5.03
CA GLY A 321 -14.53 -28.23 5.01
C GLY A 321 -15.70 -27.45 5.54
N GLU A 322 -16.76 -28.18 5.97
CA GLU A 322 -18.03 -27.62 6.44
C GLU A 322 -18.55 -28.34 7.71
N ASP A 323 -17.69 -29.06 8.40
CA ASP A 323 -18.04 -29.71 9.67
C ASP A 323 -17.97 -28.73 10.87
N SER A 324 -18.24 -29.23 12.05
CA SER A 324 -18.28 -28.43 13.28
C SER A 324 -16.93 -27.84 13.71
N LEU A 325 -15.81 -28.33 13.17
CA LEU A 325 -14.47 -27.85 13.42
C LEU A 325 -13.99 -26.85 12.35
N SER A 326 -14.71 -26.76 11.23
CA SER A 326 -14.31 -25.87 10.14
C SER A 326 -14.41 -24.38 10.52
N THR A 327 -13.50 -23.59 9.98
CA THR A 327 -13.42 -22.13 10.21
C THR A 327 -14.74 -21.43 9.95
N LEU A 328 -15.43 -21.77 8.85
CA LEU A 328 -16.73 -21.17 8.48
C LEU A 328 -17.81 -21.43 9.52
N VAL A 329 -17.96 -22.69 9.99
CA VAL A 329 -18.99 -23.08 10.95
C VAL A 329 -18.70 -22.52 12.33
N GLN A 330 -17.43 -22.55 12.76
CA GLN A 330 -17.01 -21.96 14.04
C GLN A 330 -17.19 -20.44 14.06
N PHE A 331 -16.85 -19.76 12.97
CA PHE A 331 -17.05 -18.32 12.87
C PHE A 331 -18.54 -17.94 12.94
N CYS A 332 -19.42 -18.66 12.24
CA CYS A 332 -20.86 -18.48 12.33
C CYS A 332 -21.37 -18.67 13.78
N SER A 333 -20.90 -19.72 14.45
CA SER A 333 -21.25 -20.00 15.85
C SER A 333 -20.76 -18.89 16.79
N TYR A 334 -19.54 -18.37 16.55
CA TYR A 334 -18.98 -17.25 17.32
C TYR A 334 -19.79 -15.97 17.14
N LEU A 335 -20.24 -15.66 15.91
CA LEU A 335 -21.09 -14.51 15.65
C LEU A 335 -22.43 -14.62 16.40
N ASN A 336 -23.09 -15.77 16.38
CA ASN A 336 -24.34 -15.99 17.11
C ASN A 336 -24.17 -15.87 18.63
N LEU A 337 -23.09 -16.41 19.18
CA LEU A 337 -22.81 -16.31 20.62
C LEU A 337 -22.64 -14.85 21.06
N LYS A 338 -22.12 -14.00 20.22
CA LYS A 338 -21.81 -12.59 20.52
C LYS A 338 -22.87 -11.61 20.02
N ASN A 339 -23.83 -12.06 19.21
CA ASN A 339 -24.95 -11.26 18.71
C ASN A 339 -26.23 -12.08 18.75
N PRO A 340 -26.85 -12.29 19.94
CA PRO A 340 -28.01 -13.15 20.11
C PRO A 340 -29.30 -12.62 19.45
N SER A 341 -29.32 -11.38 18.97
CA SER A 341 -30.46 -10.83 18.21
C SER A 341 -30.53 -11.36 16.77
N ARG A 342 -29.45 -11.97 16.25
CA ARG A 342 -29.35 -12.59 14.93
C ARG A 342 -29.42 -14.12 15.05
N LYS A 343 -29.87 -14.75 13.99
CA LYS A 343 -29.82 -16.21 13.83
C LYS A 343 -28.99 -16.54 12.59
N TYR A 344 -27.70 -16.24 12.67
CA TYR A 344 -26.80 -16.55 11.58
C TYR A 344 -26.71 -18.05 11.33
N THR A 345 -26.71 -18.41 10.06
CA THR A 345 -26.51 -19.79 9.60
C THR A 345 -25.61 -19.81 8.37
N VAL A 346 -24.97 -20.92 8.10
CA VAL A 346 -24.03 -21.11 6.99
C VAL A 346 -24.78 -21.60 5.75
N SER A 347 -24.48 -21.04 4.58
CA SER A 347 -24.86 -21.63 3.30
C SER A 347 -23.95 -22.81 3.00
N LEU A 348 -24.41 -24.02 3.36
CA LEU A 348 -23.65 -25.26 3.12
C LEU A 348 -23.72 -25.68 1.66
N THR A 349 -22.62 -26.17 1.13
CA THR A 349 -22.50 -26.68 -0.26
C THR A 349 -22.51 -28.21 -0.35
N GLY A 350 -22.20 -28.88 0.74
CA GLY A 350 -22.04 -30.34 0.78
C GLY A 350 -20.85 -30.86 -0.04
N THR A 351 -20.01 -29.97 -0.57
CA THR A 351 -18.87 -30.33 -1.43
C THR A 351 -17.66 -29.46 -1.13
N SER A 352 -16.46 -30.03 -1.30
CA SER A 352 -15.21 -29.24 -1.28
C SER A 352 -15.20 -28.19 -2.38
N SER A 353 -14.68 -26.97 -2.11
CA SER A 353 -14.56 -25.90 -3.11
C SER A 353 -13.46 -26.24 -4.15
N SER A 354 -12.23 -26.39 -3.71
CA SER A 354 -11.05 -26.62 -4.53
C SER A 354 -9.88 -27.16 -3.69
N SER A 355 -8.68 -27.22 -4.25
CA SER A 355 -7.43 -27.53 -3.55
C SER A 355 -6.67 -26.28 -3.04
N ASP A 356 -7.19 -25.08 -3.24
CA ASP A 356 -6.57 -23.85 -2.67
C ASP A 356 -6.73 -23.85 -1.14
N PHE A 357 -5.79 -23.21 -0.45
CA PHE A 357 -5.85 -23.06 1.01
C PHE A 357 -7.05 -22.23 1.50
N ILE A 358 -7.62 -21.41 0.61
CA ILE A 358 -8.73 -20.51 0.92
C ILE A 358 -9.93 -20.73 0.01
N LYS A 359 -11.11 -20.42 0.52
CA LYS A 359 -12.39 -20.49 -0.19
C LYS A 359 -13.21 -19.23 0.03
N THR A 360 -14.30 -19.09 -0.73
CA THR A 360 -15.41 -18.17 -0.46
C THR A 360 -16.46 -18.86 0.43
N GLY A 361 -17.26 -18.06 1.15
CA GLY A 361 -18.33 -18.56 2.00
C GLY A 361 -19.45 -17.55 2.15
N ILE A 362 -20.62 -18.01 2.60
CA ILE A 362 -21.79 -17.17 2.89
C ILE A 362 -22.33 -17.54 4.27
N ILE A 363 -22.56 -16.52 5.10
CA ILE A 363 -23.34 -16.59 6.33
C ILE A 363 -24.55 -15.66 6.14
N TYR A 364 -25.74 -16.07 6.60
CA TYR A 364 -26.95 -15.28 6.50
C TYR A 364 -27.82 -15.40 7.77
N ASP A 365 -28.57 -14.36 8.07
CA ASP A 365 -29.55 -14.37 9.17
C ASP A 365 -30.84 -15.06 8.74
N ALA A 366 -31.13 -16.23 9.31
CA ALA A 366 -32.33 -17.01 9.01
C ALA A 366 -33.64 -16.34 9.48
N ASN A 367 -33.58 -15.24 10.27
CA ASN A 367 -34.73 -14.42 10.59
C ASN A 367 -35.09 -13.45 9.47
N SER A 368 -34.12 -13.06 8.63
CA SER A 368 -34.27 -12.06 7.55
C SER A 368 -34.49 -12.70 6.19
N VAL A 369 -33.77 -13.78 5.88
CA VAL A 369 -33.77 -14.42 4.55
C VAL A 369 -33.89 -15.94 4.66
N THR A 370 -34.46 -16.55 3.61
CA THR A 370 -34.54 -18.02 3.47
C THR A 370 -33.68 -18.46 2.29
N ALA A 371 -32.74 -19.39 2.52
CA ALA A 371 -32.03 -20.06 1.44
C ALA A 371 -32.97 -21.08 0.75
N LEU A 372 -33.20 -20.89 -0.55
CA LEU A 372 -34.12 -21.71 -1.34
C LEU A 372 -33.50 -22.98 -1.90
N THR A 373 -32.18 -22.99 -2.03
CA THR A 373 -31.38 -24.08 -2.59
C THR A 373 -30.18 -24.36 -1.71
N THR A 374 -29.52 -25.48 -1.90
CA THR A 374 -28.14 -25.69 -1.43
C THR A 374 -27.21 -24.76 -2.20
N ALA A 375 -26.27 -24.12 -1.51
CA ALA A 375 -25.25 -23.30 -2.15
C ALA A 375 -24.38 -24.16 -3.08
N LYS A 376 -23.86 -23.56 -4.16
CA LYS A 376 -23.12 -24.33 -5.16
C LYS A 376 -21.85 -23.64 -5.62
N TYR A 377 -20.72 -24.33 -5.53
CA TYR A 377 -19.50 -23.95 -6.22
C TYR A 377 -19.56 -24.35 -7.69
N HIS A 378 -19.43 -23.39 -8.61
CA HIS A 378 -19.31 -23.66 -10.05
C HIS A 378 -17.85 -23.89 -10.42
N LYS A 379 -17.43 -25.16 -10.38
CA LYS A 379 -16.05 -25.57 -10.61
C LYS A 379 -15.70 -25.45 -12.10
N ASN A 380 -14.60 -24.76 -12.38
CA ASN A 380 -13.93 -24.73 -13.66
C ASN A 380 -12.41 -24.61 -13.40
N PRO A 381 -11.53 -25.29 -14.15
CA PRO A 381 -10.08 -25.27 -13.92
C PRO A 381 -9.44 -23.88 -13.94
N ILE A 382 -10.09 -22.89 -14.55
CA ILE A 382 -9.60 -21.51 -14.57
C ILE A 382 -9.61 -20.88 -13.15
N PHE A 383 -10.54 -21.31 -12.29
CA PHE A 383 -10.67 -20.82 -10.94
C PHE A 383 -9.85 -21.66 -9.95
N SER A 384 -8.91 -21.04 -9.26
CA SER A 384 -8.33 -21.66 -8.05
C SER A 384 -9.36 -21.69 -6.92
N ARG A 385 -10.24 -20.69 -6.89
CA ARG A 385 -11.36 -20.54 -5.97
C ARG A 385 -12.64 -20.36 -6.81
N PRO A 386 -13.42 -21.41 -6.99
CA PRO A 386 -14.61 -21.35 -7.82
C PRO A 386 -15.65 -20.39 -7.23
N PRO A 387 -16.41 -19.66 -8.07
CA PRO A 387 -17.49 -18.80 -7.61
C PRO A 387 -18.57 -19.60 -6.88
N LEU A 388 -19.07 -19.01 -5.79
CA LEU A 388 -20.11 -19.61 -4.93
C LEU A 388 -21.44 -18.91 -5.20
N PHE A 389 -22.50 -19.67 -5.47
CA PHE A 389 -23.83 -19.17 -5.76
C PHE A 389 -24.83 -19.69 -4.74
N GLN A 390 -25.73 -18.80 -4.29
CA GLN A 390 -26.83 -19.13 -3.38
C GLN A 390 -28.09 -18.36 -3.78
N ARG A 391 -29.23 -19.08 -3.91
CA ARG A 391 -30.54 -18.45 -4.12
C ARG A 391 -31.19 -18.16 -2.78
N PHE A 392 -31.64 -16.93 -2.57
CA PHE A 392 -32.34 -16.47 -1.39
C PHE A 392 -33.74 -15.97 -1.73
N ASN A 393 -34.63 -16.06 -0.74
CA ASN A 393 -35.91 -15.35 -0.72
C ASN A 393 -35.91 -14.35 0.45
N TYR A 394 -36.34 -13.12 0.17
CA TYR A 394 -36.54 -12.06 1.15
C TYR A 394 -37.99 -11.60 1.15
N GLY A 395 -38.59 -11.46 2.34
CA GLY A 395 -39.97 -10.95 2.51
C GLY A 395 -41.07 -11.79 1.87
N GLY A 396 -40.78 -13.03 1.48
CA GLY A 396 -41.72 -13.99 0.89
C GLY A 396 -41.95 -13.83 -0.62
N ASN A 397 -41.66 -12.67 -1.22
CA ASN A 397 -41.97 -12.37 -2.64
C ASN A 397 -40.75 -11.99 -3.50
N SER A 398 -39.61 -11.69 -2.90
CA SER A 398 -38.41 -11.26 -3.62
C SER A 398 -37.37 -12.36 -3.59
N GLU A 399 -37.08 -12.94 -4.74
CA GLU A 399 -36.00 -13.92 -4.92
C GLU A 399 -34.83 -13.29 -5.63
N PHE A 400 -33.63 -13.62 -5.18
CA PHE A 400 -32.41 -13.23 -5.88
C PHE A 400 -31.30 -14.26 -5.67
N ILE A 401 -30.29 -14.20 -6.53
CA ILE A 401 -29.11 -15.04 -6.44
C ILE A 401 -27.93 -14.18 -6.03
N LEU A 402 -27.23 -14.58 -4.99
CA LEU A 402 -25.94 -14.02 -4.59
C LEU A 402 -24.81 -14.88 -5.15
N SER A 403 -23.86 -14.26 -5.88
CA SER A 403 -22.61 -14.88 -6.32
C SER A 403 -21.43 -14.25 -5.57
N VAL A 404 -20.61 -15.07 -4.90
CA VAL A 404 -19.41 -14.64 -4.20
C VAL A 404 -18.17 -15.09 -4.98
N ASN A 405 -17.31 -14.16 -5.32
CA ASN A 405 -16.17 -14.35 -6.21
C ASN A 405 -14.85 -13.99 -5.53
N HIS A 406 -13.78 -14.70 -5.88
CA HIS A 406 -12.43 -14.33 -5.50
C HIS A 406 -11.46 -14.72 -6.63
N PHE A 407 -11.12 -13.74 -7.47
CA PHE A 407 -10.28 -13.95 -8.65
C PHE A 407 -8.80 -14.08 -8.31
N LYS A 408 -7.98 -14.41 -9.29
CA LYS A 408 -6.54 -14.60 -9.13
C LYS A 408 -5.84 -13.29 -8.75
N SER A 409 -5.06 -13.34 -7.66
CA SER A 409 -4.31 -12.19 -7.17
C SER A 409 -3.30 -11.65 -8.19
N LYS A 410 -2.95 -10.36 -8.06
CA LYS A 410 -1.97 -9.63 -8.88
C LYS A 410 -0.51 -10.01 -8.61
N SER A 411 -0.24 -10.84 -7.58
CA SER A 411 1.13 -11.25 -7.22
C SER A 411 1.82 -11.98 -8.38
N PRO A 412 3.04 -11.59 -8.78
CA PRO A 412 3.75 -12.21 -9.90
C PRO A 412 4.29 -13.62 -9.62
N ARG A 413 4.13 -14.11 -8.38
CA ARG A 413 4.67 -15.42 -7.99
C ARG A 413 4.10 -16.55 -8.85
N GLY A 414 4.98 -17.22 -9.59
CA GLY A 414 4.64 -18.34 -10.47
C GLY A 414 3.94 -17.92 -11.78
N ALA A 415 3.91 -16.63 -12.12
CA ALA A 415 3.42 -16.16 -13.41
C ALA A 415 4.36 -16.59 -14.54
N GLN A 416 3.79 -16.99 -15.69
CA GLN A 416 4.52 -17.39 -16.89
C GLN A 416 3.74 -16.97 -18.14
N GLY A 417 4.46 -16.60 -19.21
CA GLY A 417 3.90 -16.24 -20.50
C GLY A 417 2.89 -15.09 -20.41
N LEU A 418 1.69 -15.26 -20.91
CA LEU A 418 0.63 -14.23 -20.90
C LEU A 418 0.18 -13.83 -19.48
N ASN A 419 0.53 -14.60 -18.45
CA ASN A 419 0.24 -14.27 -17.06
C ASN A 419 1.34 -13.44 -16.39
N GLU A 420 2.48 -13.21 -17.02
CA GLU A 420 3.48 -12.27 -16.53
C GLU A 420 2.94 -10.84 -16.59
N ASP A 421 3.54 -9.95 -15.82
CA ASP A 421 3.20 -8.52 -15.85
C ASP A 421 3.59 -7.93 -17.21
N GLN A 422 2.59 -7.58 -18.01
CA GLN A 422 2.75 -7.01 -19.35
C GLN A 422 3.14 -5.52 -19.33
N LYS A 423 3.32 -4.92 -18.16
CA LYS A 423 3.63 -3.50 -17.95
C LYS A 423 2.55 -2.54 -18.46
N ASP A 424 1.33 -3.01 -18.53
CA ASP A 424 0.14 -2.29 -18.96
C ASP A 424 -0.65 -1.65 -17.80
N GLY A 425 -0.11 -1.72 -16.58
CA GLY A 425 -0.73 -1.24 -15.34
C GLY A 425 -1.66 -2.26 -14.66
N GLN A 426 -1.95 -3.39 -15.32
CA GLN A 426 -2.87 -4.41 -14.80
C GLN A 426 -2.18 -5.48 -13.94
N ALA A 427 -0.84 -5.45 -13.87
CA ALA A 427 0.02 -6.39 -13.15
C ALA A 427 -0.12 -7.86 -13.62
N ALA A 428 0.59 -8.78 -12.93
CA ALA A 428 0.57 -10.19 -13.29
C ALA A 428 -0.82 -10.82 -13.21
N TYR A 429 -1.02 -11.89 -13.98
CA TYR A 429 -2.26 -12.68 -14.08
C TYR A 429 -3.49 -11.92 -14.61
N ASN A 430 -3.34 -10.77 -15.27
CA ASN A 430 -4.48 -10.11 -15.90
C ASN A 430 -5.16 -11.01 -16.94
N TYR A 431 -4.39 -11.69 -17.79
CA TYR A 431 -4.92 -12.66 -18.74
C TYR A 431 -5.81 -13.73 -18.07
N LYS A 432 -5.36 -14.29 -16.95
CA LYS A 432 -6.14 -15.27 -16.19
C LYS A 432 -7.41 -14.67 -15.58
N ARG A 433 -7.34 -13.46 -15.02
CA ARG A 433 -8.52 -12.77 -14.46
C ARG A 433 -9.56 -12.46 -15.55
N LYS A 434 -9.12 -12.07 -16.73
CA LYS A 434 -10.01 -11.89 -17.92
C LYS A 434 -10.73 -13.19 -18.28
N GLN A 435 -10.00 -14.31 -18.36
CA GLN A 435 -10.61 -15.63 -18.59
C GLN A 435 -11.58 -16.03 -17.47
N GLN A 436 -11.29 -15.67 -16.20
CA GLN A 436 -12.22 -15.91 -15.10
C GLN A 436 -13.50 -15.10 -15.26
N ALA A 437 -13.41 -13.84 -15.70
CA ALA A 437 -14.59 -13.01 -16.01
C ALA A 437 -15.42 -13.60 -17.18
N GLU A 438 -14.76 -14.06 -18.27
CA GLU A 438 -15.43 -14.73 -19.40
C GLU A 438 -16.22 -15.98 -18.96
N VAL A 439 -15.60 -16.83 -18.11
CA VAL A 439 -16.27 -18.03 -17.61
C VAL A 439 -17.41 -17.68 -16.66
N LEU A 440 -17.25 -16.63 -15.82
CA LEU A 440 -18.33 -16.16 -14.94
C LEU A 440 -19.53 -15.65 -15.77
N LEU A 441 -19.30 -14.88 -16.83
CA LEU A 441 -20.35 -14.41 -17.74
C LEU A 441 -21.07 -15.59 -18.42
N ASN A 442 -20.33 -16.57 -18.92
CA ASN A 442 -20.91 -17.77 -19.53
C ASN A 442 -21.78 -18.56 -18.54
N LEU A 443 -21.41 -18.60 -17.25
CA LEU A 443 -22.24 -19.21 -16.21
C LEU A 443 -23.51 -18.40 -15.98
N VAL A 444 -23.43 -17.08 -15.91
CA VAL A 444 -24.58 -16.19 -15.77
C VAL A 444 -25.53 -16.35 -16.93
N ASP A 445 -25.03 -16.29 -18.16
CA ASP A 445 -25.85 -16.39 -19.37
C ASP A 445 -26.52 -17.75 -19.53
N SER A 446 -25.84 -18.82 -19.14
CA SER A 446 -26.35 -20.18 -19.33
C SER A 446 -27.31 -20.64 -18.23
N LEU A 447 -27.11 -20.21 -16.99
CA LEU A 447 -27.82 -20.75 -15.84
C LEU A 447 -28.69 -19.72 -15.10
N TYR A 448 -28.39 -18.42 -15.22
CA TYR A 448 -28.96 -17.37 -14.38
C TYR A 448 -29.45 -16.13 -15.16
N LYS A 449 -29.54 -16.22 -16.49
CA LYS A 449 -29.84 -15.10 -17.40
C LYS A 449 -31.06 -14.27 -17.03
N ASN A 450 -32.09 -14.90 -16.49
CA ASN A 450 -33.36 -14.26 -16.16
C ASN A 450 -33.55 -14.03 -14.66
N ASP A 451 -32.55 -14.35 -13.86
CA ASP A 451 -32.62 -14.21 -12.41
C ASP A 451 -32.22 -12.78 -11.97
N ASP A 452 -32.76 -12.38 -10.85
CA ASP A 452 -32.29 -11.24 -10.09
C ASP A 452 -30.95 -11.62 -9.45
N LEU A 453 -29.85 -11.01 -9.93
CA LEU A 453 -28.50 -11.44 -9.60
C LEU A 453 -27.69 -10.32 -8.96
N LEU A 454 -27.09 -10.61 -7.80
CA LEU A 454 -26.08 -9.81 -7.12
C LEU A 454 -24.76 -10.57 -7.14
N ILE A 455 -23.74 -10.03 -7.79
CA ILE A 455 -22.40 -10.60 -7.91
C ILE A 455 -21.45 -9.72 -7.10
N VAL A 456 -20.77 -10.28 -6.09
CA VAL A 456 -19.85 -9.54 -5.22
C VAL A 456 -18.54 -10.29 -5.05
N GLY A 457 -17.51 -9.60 -4.59
CA GLY A 457 -16.26 -10.24 -4.17
C GLY A 457 -15.02 -9.43 -4.48
N ASP A 458 -13.87 -10.06 -4.21
CA ASP A 458 -12.55 -9.58 -4.56
C ASP A 458 -12.18 -10.10 -5.96
N PHE A 459 -12.26 -9.22 -6.94
CA PHE A 459 -11.91 -9.53 -8.34
C PHE A 459 -10.42 -9.36 -8.62
N ASN A 460 -9.66 -8.84 -7.66
CA ASN A 460 -8.23 -8.57 -7.83
C ASN A 460 -7.89 -7.74 -9.08
N ALA A 461 -8.82 -6.89 -9.51
CA ALA A 461 -8.72 -6.02 -10.67
C ALA A 461 -9.32 -4.65 -10.32
N TYR A 462 -8.62 -3.58 -10.69
CA TYR A 462 -9.12 -2.21 -10.51
C TYR A 462 -10.22 -1.88 -11.52
N THR A 463 -10.96 -0.80 -11.25
CA THR A 463 -12.19 -0.42 -11.96
C THR A 463 -12.08 -0.43 -13.48
N ASN A 464 -10.98 0.05 -14.06
CA ASN A 464 -10.80 0.16 -15.50
C ASN A 464 -9.87 -0.92 -16.08
N GLU A 465 -9.71 -2.06 -15.39
CA GLU A 465 -9.00 -3.23 -15.91
C GLU A 465 -9.91 -4.17 -16.70
N ASP A 466 -9.32 -4.92 -17.62
CA ASP A 466 -10.02 -5.81 -18.55
C ASP A 466 -11.10 -6.69 -17.91
N PRO A 467 -10.87 -7.36 -16.75
CA PRO A 467 -11.89 -8.23 -16.17
C PRO A 467 -13.17 -7.49 -15.76
N ILE A 468 -13.02 -6.27 -15.21
CA ILE A 468 -14.13 -5.45 -14.74
C ILE A 468 -14.91 -4.88 -15.90
N GLN A 469 -14.22 -4.30 -16.89
CA GLN A 469 -14.85 -3.78 -18.10
C GLN A 469 -15.59 -4.87 -18.87
N LEU A 470 -15.04 -6.08 -18.92
CA LEU A 470 -15.69 -7.22 -19.57
C LEU A 470 -17.01 -7.59 -18.86
N LEU A 471 -17.05 -7.58 -17.54
CA LEU A 471 -18.28 -7.85 -16.77
C LEU A 471 -19.33 -6.75 -17.03
N GLU A 472 -18.94 -5.48 -17.05
CA GLU A 472 -19.85 -4.35 -17.31
C GLU A 472 -20.39 -4.34 -18.75
N SER A 473 -19.62 -4.77 -19.73
CA SER A 473 -20.04 -4.79 -21.14
C SER A 473 -21.09 -5.84 -21.48
N ASN A 474 -21.43 -6.73 -20.53
CA ASN A 474 -22.31 -7.90 -20.74
C ASN A 474 -23.57 -7.91 -19.84
N ASN A 475 -24.32 -6.81 -19.85
CA ASN A 475 -25.60 -6.65 -19.14
C ASN A 475 -25.52 -6.74 -17.60
N LEU A 476 -24.35 -6.67 -17.02
CA LEU A 476 -24.15 -6.50 -15.60
C LEU A 476 -23.80 -5.04 -15.31
N LYS A 477 -24.50 -4.42 -14.38
CA LYS A 477 -24.18 -3.06 -13.95
C LYS A 477 -23.32 -3.12 -12.69
N ARG A 478 -22.12 -2.53 -12.75
CA ARG A 478 -21.29 -2.34 -11.56
C ARG A 478 -21.94 -1.26 -10.67
N LEU A 479 -21.99 -1.52 -9.39
CA LEU A 479 -22.43 -0.54 -8.40
C LEU A 479 -21.26 0.40 -8.09
N GLU A 480 -21.45 1.68 -8.35
CA GLU A 480 -20.43 2.70 -8.11
C GLU A 480 -20.32 3.02 -6.62
N VAL A 481 -19.11 3.20 -6.15
CA VAL A 481 -18.79 3.55 -4.77
C VAL A 481 -17.91 4.80 -4.72
N SER A 482 -18.03 5.57 -3.65
CA SER A 482 -17.30 6.83 -3.49
C SER A 482 -15.95 6.71 -2.77
N LYS A 483 -15.66 5.55 -2.19
CA LYS A 483 -14.41 5.25 -1.48
C LYS A 483 -13.78 3.99 -2.05
N TYR A 484 -12.54 3.73 -1.66
CA TYR A 484 -11.74 2.62 -2.20
C TYR A 484 -11.68 1.44 -1.24
N SER A 485 -11.75 0.23 -1.80
CA SER A 485 -11.72 -1.00 -1.02
C SER A 485 -10.33 -1.44 -0.62
N TYR A 486 -9.28 -0.98 -1.32
CA TYR A 486 -7.91 -1.45 -1.14
C TYR A 486 -6.87 -0.35 -1.28
N GLU A 487 -5.73 -0.49 -0.57
CA GLU A 487 -4.55 0.36 -0.72
C GLU A 487 -3.32 -0.51 -0.99
N TYR A 488 -2.54 -0.14 -1.97
CA TYR A 488 -1.27 -0.78 -2.29
C TYR A 488 -0.18 0.23 -2.61
N LYS A 489 0.91 0.22 -1.85
CA LYS A 489 2.05 1.15 -1.99
C LYS A 489 1.64 2.63 -1.99
N GLY A 490 0.71 3.00 -1.12
CA GLY A 490 0.23 4.36 -0.97
C GLY A 490 -0.81 4.79 -2.01
N ARG A 491 -1.21 3.91 -2.93
CA ARG A 491 -2.23 4.19 -3.94
C ARG A 491 -3.49 3.41 -3.67
N LYS A 492 -4.62 4.09 -3.64
CA LYS A 492 -5.94 3.51 -3.40
C LYS A 492 -6.59 3.04 -4.71
N GLY A 493 -7.48 2.07 -4.62
CA GLY A 493 -8.32 1.58 -5.71
C GLY A 493 -9.30 0.52 -5.25
N ASN A 494 -10.19 0.09 -6.13
CA ASN A 494 -11.18 -0.94 -5.83
C ASN A 494 -10.75 -2.29 -6.43
N LEU A 495 -10.44 -3.26 -5.58
CA LEU A 495 -10.28 -4.66 -5.95
C LEU A 495 -11.56 -5.46 -5.70
N ASP A 496 -12.38 -4.96 -4.75
CA ASP A 496 -13.68 -5.51 -4.44
C ASP A 496 -14.75 -4.74 -5.22
N HIS A 497 -15.64 -5.48 -5.86
CA HIS A 497 -16.71 -4.92 -6.68
C HIS A 497 -18.05 -5.61 -6.40
N ALA A 498 -19.12 -4.90 -6.71
CA ALA A 498 -20.47 -5.43 -6.74
C ALA A 498 -21.13 -5.15 -8.10
N PHE A 499 -21.74 -6.17 -8.69
CA PHE A 499 -22.48 -6.07 -9.95
C PHE A 499 -23.89 -6.58 -9.75
N VAL A 500 -24.82 -6.01 -10.48
CA VAL A 500 -26.22 -6.43 -10.47
C VAL A 500 -26.73 -6.71 -11.87
N SER A 501 -27.65 -7.67 -11.99
CA SER A 501 -28.46 -7.81 -13.20
C SER A 501 -29.39 -6.61 -13.36
N LYS A 502 -29.82 -6.34 -14.61
CA LYS A 502 -30.72 -5.24 -14.92
C LYS A 502 -32.02 -5.28 -14.11
N ASN A 503 -32.53 -6.47 -13.84
CA ASN A 503 -33.78 -6.63 -13.08
C ASN A 503 -33.61 -6.20 -11.62
N LEU A 504 -32.50 -6.57 -10.98
CA LEU A 504 -32.24 -6.26 -9.58
C LEU A 504 -31.79 -4.80 -9.34
N GLU A 505 -31.35 -4.08 -10.39
CA GLU A 505 -30.83 -2.71 -10.29
C GLU A 505 -31.77 -1.76 -9.55
N SER A 506 -33.09 -1.82 -9.86
CA SER A 506 -34.10 -0.96 -9.23
C SER A 506 -34.34 -1.24 -7.74
N SER A 507 -33.89 -2.39 -7.24
CA SER A 507 -34.00 -2.79 -5.83
C SER A 507 -32.80 -2.34 -4.99
N ILE A 508 -31.74 -1.78 -5.62
CA ILE A 508 -30.58 -1.26 -4.91
C ILE A 508 -30.90 0.12 -4.36
N ASN A 509 -30.86 0.27 -3.05
CA ASN A 509 -31.13 1.53 -2.37
C ASN A 509 -29.86 2.34 -2.08
N GLU A 510 -28.79 1.65 -1.67
CA GLU A 510 -27.50 2.27 -1.38
C GLU A 510 -26.38 1.24 -1.48
N VAL A 511 -25.21 1.68 -1.94
CA VAL A 511 -23.97 0.92 -1.88
C VAL A 511 -22.86 1.82 -1.38
N LYS A 512 -21.99 1.30 -0.52
CA LYS A 512 -20.79 2.03 -0.10
C LYS A 512 -19.66 1.09 0.30
N VAL A 513 -18.44 1.58 0.14
CA VAL A 513 -17.26 1.04 0.81
C VAL A 513 -17.18 1.67 2.20
N TRP A 514 -17.15 0.85 3.24
CA TRP A 514 -16.98 1.33 4.60
C TRP A 514 -15.51 1.32 4.99
N ASP A 515 -14.93 2.51 5.06
CA ASP A 515 -13.49 2.71 5.22
C ASP A 515 -13.05 2.53 6.68
N ILE A 516 -12.84 1.28 7.08
CA ILE A 516 -12.39 0.88 8.42
C ILE A 516 -11.01 0.19 8.42
N ASN A 517 -10.46 -0.10 7.25
CA ASN A 517 -9.27 -0.90 7.12
C ASN A 517 -8.15 -0.16 6.39
N THR A 518 -8.37 0.28 5.15
CA THR A 518 -7.30 0.81 4.29
C THR A 518 -6.71 2.13 4.78
N SER A 519 -7.50 2.96 5.44
CA SER A 519 -7.07 4.25 5.98
C SER A 519 -6.42 4.16 7.38
N TYR A 520 -6.31 2.97 7.93
CA TYR A 520 -5.72 2.75 9.25
C TYR A 520 -4.35 2.07 9.17
N PRO A 521 -3.46 2.31 10.13
CA PRO A 521 -2.13 1.73 10.13
C PRO A 521 -2.14 0.21 10.17
N ASN A 522 -1.18 -0.42 9.46
CA ASN A 522 -1.11 -1.88 9.40
C ASN A 522 -0.70 -2.55 10.72
N TRP A 523 -0.10 -1.82 11.66
CA TRP A 523 0.31 -2.39 12.96
C TRP A 523 -0.81 -2.51 13.99
N ILE A 524 -2.00 -2.00 13.72
CA ILE A 524 -3.18 -2.34 14.53
C ILE A 524 -3.96 -3.54 13.97
N ASP A 525 -3.41 -4.21 12.94
CA ASP A 525 -3.89 -5.50 12.42
C ASP A 525 -3.64 -6.63 13.45
N TYR A 526 -4.48 -7.65 13.44
CA TYR A 526 -4.44 -8.79 14.39
C TYR A 526 -3.10 -9.51 14.50
N ARG A 527 -2.18 -9.29 13.57
CA ARG A 527 -0.84 -9.91 13.55
C ARG A 527 0.20 -9.16 14.39
N HIS A 528 -0.14 -7.99 14.91
CA HIS A 528 0.75 -7.14 15.66
C HIS A 528 0.35 -7.03 17.13
N GLU A 529 1.33 -6.85 18.01
CA GLU A 529 1.12 -6.74 19.46
C GLU A 529 0.40 -5.46 19.89
N LEU A 530 0.45 -4.42 19.07
CA LEU A 530 -0.21 -3.12 19.31
C LEU A 530 -1.71 -3.14 18.95
N ALA A 531 -2.21 -4.22 18.39
CA ALA A 531 -3.59 -4.31 17.96
C ALA A 531 -4.54 -4.47 19.17
N ASP A 532 -5.65 -3.77 19.10
CA ASP A 532 -6.80 -3.90 20.01
C ASP A 532 -7.94 -4.71 19.35
N SER A 533 -9.06 -4.85 20.05
CA SER A 533 -10.21 -5.62 19.59
C SER A 533 -11.31 -4.79 18.90
N ASN A 534 -11.04 -3.51 18.57
CA ASN A 534 -11.98 -2.71 17.78
C ASN A 534 -12.01 -3.18 16.33
N TYR A 535 -12.92 -2.66 15.51
CA TYR A 535 -13.11 -3.09 14.12
C TYR A 535 -12.11 -2.46 13.13
N TYR A 536 -11.35 -1.46 13.53
CA TYR A 536 -10.37 -0.82 12.64
C TYR A 536 -9.23 -1.79 12.30
N ARG A 537 -8.88 -1.87 11.03
CA ARG A 537 -7.90 -2.84 10.51
C ARG A 537 -8.25 -4.29 10.85
N SER A 538 -9.54 -4.63 10.77
CA SER A 538 -10.00 -6.02 10.87
C SER A 538 -9.64 -6.86 9.64
N SER A 539 -9.32 -6.19 8.53
CA SER A 539 -8.81 -6.75 7.28
C SER A 539 -7.82 -5.79 6.62
N ASP A 540 -7.23 -6.17 5.48
CA ASP A 540 -6.53 -5.27 4.57
C ASP A 540 -7.44 -4.72 3.45
N HIS A 541 -8.66 -5.23 3.33
CA HIS A 541 -9.72 -4.73 2.47
C HIS A 541 -10.82 -4.04 3.27
N ASN A 542 -11.38 -2.96 2.74
CA ASN A 542 -12.61 -2.37 3.24
C ASN A 542 -13.82 -3.20 2.78
N PRO A 543 -14.82 -3.45 3.63
CA PRO A 543 -16.02 -4.13 3.19
C PRO A 543 -16.91 -3.25 2.31
N ILE A 544 -17.62 -3.87 1.36
CA ILE A 544 -18.70 -3.25 0.61
C ILE A 544 -20.01 -3.57 1.31
N LEU A 545 -20.79 -2.53 1.62
CA LEU A 545 -22.12 -2.63 2.19
C LEU A 545 -23.14 -2.28 1.12
N ILE A 546 -24.16 -3.14 0.95
CA ILE A 546 -25.20 -3.01 -0.07
C ILE A 546 -26.56 -3.12 0.62
N GLY A 547 -27.40 -2.12 0.42
CA GLY A 547 -28.77 -2.12 0.91
C GLY A 547 -29.74 -2.33 -0.26
N LEU A 548 -30.65 -3.29 -0.10
CA LEU A 548 -31.66 -3.66 -1.08
C LEU A 548 -33.07 -3.49 -0.49
N TYR A 549 -34.07 -3.32 -1.37
CA TYR A 549 -35.52 -3.28 -1.09
C TYR A 549 -35.94 -2.14 -0.13
#